data_a3aa0b913bc0a66f236c2b953c483971
#
_entry.id   a3aa0b913bc0a66f236c2b953c483971
#
_cell.length_a   1.000
_cell.length_b   1.000
_cell.length_c   1.000
_cell.angle_alpha   90.00
_cell.angle_beta   90.00
_cell.angle_gamma   90.00
#
_symmetry.space_group_name_H-M   'P 1'
#
loop_
_entity.id
_entity.type
_entity.pdbx_description
1 polymer ?
#
loop_
_entity_poly.entity_id
_entity_poly.type
_entity_poly.pdbx_seq_one_letter_code
_entity_poly.pdbx_strand_id
1 'polypeptide(L)'
;MNSLSEKEQDLGELLNGLQGISICFLLSQLFLDSLREQILEKYYCAEHKRFRYDPILLLKLALVRNFRRTTYKSITFSISIEDCEYLDIPKISGKFRIPAGSTVHHFVKTRLGVEGFNDIMAYLAKEIRKFLPDEVGIIDSTPNEASRYDPFANFNPHYRIKMYKSHILHLGDAPLLMVFSDGNCSDMTYVRPLIANAAQLISDLDEVYADAGYDSFEIHSQIWYELGAHPYIDWKENAVINPEGTIERINHWVNKGWKNGGDVHAPIEEKLRFLYESGRKDQVGQFLRNINLTDPSFEEKYQIRGDCEKTHNHIKSIVKFDVRKTRAESKEFNILMNFVSYQLLILARLQNRLTPVHGFAEYV
;
A
#
# COMPACT_ATOMS: atom_id res chain seq x y z
N MET A 1 7.73 -21.53 31.33
CA MET A 1 7.77 -20.39 30.41
C MET A 1 8.75 -20.57 29.23
N ASN A 2 9.56 -21.63 29.18
CA ASN A 2 10.57 -21.83 28.12
C ASN A 2 10.14 -22.69 26.91
N SER A 3 8.99 -23.36 26.96
CA SER A 3 8.60 -24.28 25.87
C SER A 3 7.94 -23.60 24.65
N LEU A 4 7.47 -22.36 24.79
CA LEU A 4 6.91 -21.59 23.67
C LEU A 4 8.01 -20.95 22.82
N SER A 5 9.12 -20.52 23.44
CA SER A 5 10.24 -19.89 22.72
C SER A 5 11.03 -20.86 21.83
N GLU A 6 11.18 -22.12 22.24
CA GLU A 6 11.87 -23.15 21.42
C GLU A 6 11.05 -23.54 20.19
N LYS A 7 9.72 -23.71 20.35
CA LYS A 7 8.85 -24.01 19.19
C LYS A 7 8.73 -22.86 18.19
N GLU A 8 8.84 -21.62 18.65
CA GLU A 8 8.81 -20.43 17.81
C GLU A 8 10.15 -20.24 17.04
N GLN A 9 11.30 -20.60 17.65
CA GLN A 9 12.59 -20.64 16.98
C GLN A 9 12.66 -21.78 15.96
N ASP A 10 12.18 -22.96 16.28
CA ASP A 10 12.07 -24.11 15.36
C ASP A 10 11.23 -23.78 14.12
N LEU A 11 10.10 -23.06 14.29
CA LEU A 11 9.27 -22.67 13.16
C LEU A 11 9.96 -21.63 12.26
N GLY A 12 10.67 -20.67 12.85
CA GLY A 12 11.44 -19.66 12.13
C GLY A 12 12.62 -20.28 11.34
N GLU A 13 13.33 -21.22 11.92
CA GLU A 13 14.42 -21.95 11.25
C GLU A 13 13.88 -22.90 10.17
N LEU A 14 12.75 -23.55 10.40
CA LEU A 14 12.06 -24.39 9.43
C LEU A 14 11.61 -23.56 8.21
N LEU A 15 11.04 -22.38 8.45
CA LEU A 15 10.58 -21.48 7.40
C LEU A 15 11.71 -20.82 6.61
N ASN A 16 12.86 -20.58 7.23
CA ASN A 16 14.06 -20.07 6.55
C ASN A 16 14.83 -21.14 5.76
N GLY A 17 14.64 -22.42 6.08
CA GLY A 17 15.31 -23.56 5.43
C GLY A 17 14.53 -24.24 4.31
N LEU A 18 13.26 -23.90 4.12
CA LEU A 18 12.39 -24.56 3.15
C LEU A 18 12.32 -23.77 1.83
N GLN A 19 13.09 -24.19 0.85
CA GLN A 19 12.77 -23.93 -0.55
C GLN A 19 11.43 -24.61 -0.86
N GLY A 20 10.39 -23.84 -1.23
CA GLY A 20 9.11 -24.38 -1.69
C GLY A 20 7.97 -24.44 -0.66
N ILE A 21 7.88 -23.50 0.28
CA ILE A 21 6.71 -23.41 1.18
C ILE A 21 5.43 -23.18 0.36
N SER A 22 4.41 -24.03 0.59
CA SER A 22 3.10 -23.83 -0.02
C SER A 22 2.50 -22.49 0.40
N ILE A 23 2.00 -21.73 -0.58
CA ILE A 23 1.24 -20.48 -0.32
C ILE A 23 0.04 -20.74 0.60
N CYS A 24 -0.59 -21.90 0.51
CA CYS A 24 -1.72 -22.28 1.36
C CYS A 24 -1.31 -22.44 2.82
N PHE A 25 -0.13 -23.03 3.07
CA PHE A 25 0.43 -23.09 4.42
C PHE A 25 0.68 -21.70 4.98
N LEU A 26 1.32 -20.80 4.22
CA LEU A 26 1.58 -19.45 4.67
C LEU A 26 0.29 -18.66 4.97
N LEU A 27 -0.72 -18.80 4.10
CA LEU A 27 -2.04 -18.18 4.33
C LEU A 27 -2.79 -18.80 5.53
N SER A 28 -2.50 -20.07 5.91
CA SER A 28 -3.10 -20.68 7.09
C SER A 28 -2.65 -20.01 8.40
N GLN A 29 -1.44 -19.45 8.41
CA GLN A 29 -0.86 -18.78 9.58
C GLN A 29 -1.41 -17.37 9.83
N LEU A 30 -2.28 -16.86 8.95
CA LEU A 30 -2.86 -15.52 9.09
C LEU A 30 -4.00 -15.49 10.09
N PHE A 31 -3.90 -14.56 11.04
CA PHE A 31 -4.97 -14.22 11.98
C PHE A 31 -5.80 -13.09 11.39
N LEU A 32 -6.99 -13.40 10.88
CA LEU A 32 -7.86 -12.46 10.14
C LEU A 32 -9.29 -12.38 10.73
N ASP A 33 -9.47 -12.71 12.00
CA ASP A 33 -10.79 -12.73 12.63
C ASP A 33 -11.47 -11.35 12.61
N SER A 34 -10.72 -10.29 12.91
CA SER A 34 -11.24 -8.92 12.86
C SER A 34 -11.61 -8.51 11.43
N LEU A 35 -10.84 -8.91 10.43
CA LEU A 35 -11.18 -8.69 9.02
C LEU A 35 -12.44 -9.44 8.62
N ARG A 36 -12.58 -10.68 9.10
CA ARG A 36 -13.77 -11.50 8.89
C ARG A 36 -15.04 -10.79 9.38
N GLU A 37 -15.01 -10.29 10.61
CA GLU A 37 -16.14 -9.57 11.18
C GLU A 37 -16.47 -8.29 10.39
N GLN A 38 -15.48 -7.51 10.00
CA GLN A 38 -15.68 -6.31 9.14
C GLN A 38 -16.32 -6.67 7.81
N ILE A 39 -15.86 -7.74 7.13
CA ILE A 39 -16.44 -8.19 5.87
C ILE A 39 -17.90 -8.67 6.09
N LEU A 40 -18.18 -9.39 7.15
CA LEU A 40 -19.53 -9.85 7.47
C LEU A 40 -20.48 -8.69 7.78
N GLU A 41 -20.03 -7.72 8.53
CA GLU A 41 -20.83 -6.54 8.89
C GLU A 41 -21.17 -5.68 7.67
N LYS A 42 -20.18 -5.36 6.86
CA LYS A 42 -20.32 -4.40 5.76
C LYS A 42 -20.90 -5.04 4.49
N TYR A 43 -20.52 -6.28 4.17
CA TYR A 43 -20.80 -6.91 2.86
C TYR A 43 -21.82 -8.06 2.91
N TYR A 44 -22.31 -8.43 4.10
CA TYR A 44 -23.35 -9.46 4.27
C TYR A 44 -24.56 -8.87 4.99
N CYS A 45 -25.72 -8.83 4.33
CA CYS A 45 -26.96 -8.38 4.94
C CYS A 45 -27.37 -9.25 6.13
N ALA A 46 -27.94 -8.63 7.17
CA ALA A 46 -28.37 -9.32 8.40
C ALA A 46 -29.34 -10.49 8.16
N GLU A 47 -30.16 -10.41 7.12
CA GLU A 47 -31.13 -11.43 6.72
C GLU A 47 -30.46 -12.66 6.07
N HIS A 48 -29.25 -12.53 5.55
CA HIS A 48 -28.51 -13.59 4.82
C HIS A 48 -27.31 -14.12 5.58
N LYS A 49 -27.39 -14.21 6.93
CA LYS A 49 -26.29 -14.74 7.77
C LYS A 49 -25.91 -16.21 7.48
N ARG A 50 -26.59 -16.89 6.56
CA ARG A 50 -26.23 -18.25 6.12
C ARG A 50 -25.29 -18.19 4.92
N PHE A 51 -24.03 -17.89 5.15
CA PHE A 51 -23.01 -18.09 4.12
C PHE A 51 -22.63 -19.58 4.08
N ARG A 52 -22.53 -20.11 2.88
CA ARG A 52 -22.13 -21.50 2.63
C ARG A 52 -20.65 -21.76 2.90
N TYR A 53 -19.84 -20.71 2.74
CA TYR A 53 -18.40 -20.71 2.94
C TYR A 53 -17.98 -19.44 3.65
N ASP A 54 -16.99 -19.58 4.53
CA ASP A 54 -16.41 -18.45 5.25
C ASP A 54 -15.82 -17.42 4.27
N PRO A 55 -16.04 -16.10 4.46
CA PRO A 55 -15.48 -15.06 3.58
C PRO A 55 -13.96 -15.05 3.55
N ILE A 56 -13.28 -15.38 4.66
CA ILE A 56 -11.82 -15.46 4.68
C ILE A 56 -11.32 -16.65 3.86
N LEU A 57 -12.00 -17.79 3.89
CA LEU A 57 -11.69 -18.91 3.01
C LEU A 57 -11.82 -18.50 1.52
N LEU A 58 -12.90 -17.79 1.17
CA LEU A 58 -13.09 -17.33 -0.21
C LEU A 58 -12.01 -16.32 -0.64
N LEU A 59 -11.60 -15.44 0.28
CA LEU A 59 -10.49 -14.51 0.07
C LEU A 59 -9.17 -15.28 -0.13
N LYS A 60 -8.83 -16.19 0.77
CA LYS A 60 -7.61 -17.03 0.66
C LYS A 60 -7.58 -17.80 -0.67
N LEU A 61 -8.68 -18.39 -1.11
CA LEU A 61 -8.77 -19.07 -2.41
C LEU A 61 -8.56 -18.12 -3.60
N ALA A 62 -9.07 -16.90 -3.53
CA ALA A 62 -8.84 -15.89 -4.56
C ALA A 62 -7.35 -15.50 -4.64
N LEU A 63 -6.66 -15.44 -3.50
CA LEU A 63 -5.22 -15.18 -3.42
C LEU A 63 -4.40 -16.34 -3.97
N VAL A 64 -4.71 -17.59 -3.56
CA VAL A 64 -4.06 -18.80 -4.11
C VAL A 64 -4.20 -18.84 -5.63
N ARG A 65 -5.40 -18.56 -6.15
CA ARG A 65 -5.64 -18.42 -7.59
C ARG A 65 -4.69 -17.40 -8.23
N ASN A 66 -4.47 -16.27 -7.56
CA ASN A 66 -3.63 -15.18 -8.05
C ASN A 66 -2.16 -15.60 -8.10
N PHE A 67 -1.64 -16.16 -7.02
CA PHE A 67 -0.26 -16.66 -6.92
C PHE A 67 0.01 -17.81 -7.89
N ARG A 68 -0.89 -18.76 -8.01
CA ARG A 68 -0.78 -19.89 -8.97
C ARG A 68 -1.10 -19.50 -10.42
N ARG A 69 -1.43 -18.23 -10.67
CA ARG A 69 -1.75 -17.70 -12.01
C ARG A 69 -2.82 -18.52 -12.75
N THR A 70 -3.77 -19.08 -12.00
CA THR A 70 -4.85 -19.90 -12.52
C THR A 70 -6.10 -19.07 -12.82
N THR A 71 -7.08 -19.66 -13.47
CA THR A 71 -8.39 -19.02 -13.66
C THR A 71 -9.35 -19.40 -12.53
N TYR A 72 -10.42 -18.64 -12.33
CA TYR A 72 -11.46 -19.03 -11.38
C TYR A 72 -12.08 -20.40 -11.74
N LYS A 73 -12.16 -20.74 -13.02
CA LYS A 73 -12.68 -22.04 -13.46
C LYS A 73 -11.76 -23.20 -13.06
N SER A 74 -10.46 -22.98 -13.05
CA SER A 74 -9.47 -24.03 -12.80
C SER A 74 -8.98 -24.08 -11.34
N ILE A 75 -9.30 -23.08 -10.50
CA ILE A 75 -8.80 -23.04 -9.12
C ILE A 75 -9.17 -24.29 -8.33
N THR A 76 -10.40 -24.78 -8.48
CA THR A 76 -10.88 -25.98 -7.77
C THR A 76 -10.11 -27.25 -8.12
N PHE A 77 -9.49 -27.32 -9.30
CA PHE A 77 -8.66 -28.44 -9.73
C PHE A 77 -7.18 -28.29 -9.38
N SER A 78 -6.77 -27.09 -9.01
CA SER A 78 -5.39 -26.78 -8.62
C SER A 78 -5.15 -26.86 -7.10
N ILE A 79 -6.19 -27.12 -6.31
CA ILE A 79 -6.11 -27.27 -4.86
C ILE A 79 -5.86 -28.74 -4.53
N SER A 80 -4.74 -29.03 -3.87
CA SER A 80 -4.39 -30.37 -3.39
C SER A 80 -5.15 -30.74 -2.10
N ILE A 81 -5.04 -31.98 -1.66
CA ILE A 81 -5.59 -32.44 -0.37
C ILE A 81 -4.92 -31.68 0.77
N GLU A 82 -3.62 -31.51 0.71
CA GLU A 82 -2.83 -30.77 1.71
C GLU A 82 -3.24 -29.29 1.76
N ASP A 83 -3.44 -28.64 0.61
CA ASP A 83 -3.98 -27.29 0.55
C ASP A 83 -5.35 -27.17 1.21
N CYS A 84 -6.20 -28.20 1.03
CA CYS A 84 -7.52 -28.22 1.68
C CYS A 84 -7.41 -28.24 3.21
N GLU A 85 -6.39 -28.92 3.74
CA GLU A 85 -6.14 -28.98 5.18
C GLU A 85 -5.58 -27.63 5.68
N TYR A 86 -4.61 -27.05 5.01
CA TYR A 86 -4.08 -25.74 5.37
C TYR A 86 -5.13 -24.62 5.32
N LEU A 87 -6.06 -24.67 4.37
CA LEU A 87 -7.09 -23.65 4.22
C LEU A 87 -8.35 -23.93 5.04
N ASP A 88 -8.38 -24.97 5.87
CA ASP A 88 -9.54 -25.38 6.66
C ASP A 88 -10.81 -25.58 5.82
N ILE A 89 -10.65 -26.16 4.62
CA ILE A 89 -11.79 -26.42 3.74
C ILE A 89 -12.70 -27.47 4.39
N PRO A 90 -14.01 -27.18 4.55
CA PRO A 90 -14.90 -28.09 5.28
C PRO A 90 -15.04 -29.44 4.59
N LYS A 91 -15.08 -30.52 5.37
CA LYS A 91 -15.38 -31.89 4.92
C LYS A 91 -16.87 -32.19 5.10
N ILE A 92 -17.49 -32.77 4.06
CA ILE A 92 -18.86 -33.31 4.13
C ILE A 92 -18.78 -34.76 3.68
N SER A 93 -19.27 -35.67 4.53
CA SER A 93 -19.21 -37.12 4.29
C SER A 93 -17.77 -37.60 3.94
N GLY A 94 -16.77 -37.06 4.65
CA GLY A 94 -15.34 -37.41 4.48
C GLY A 94 -14.65 -36.80 3.27
N LYS A 95 -15.33 -36.03 2.43
CA LYS A 95 -14.75 -35.36 1.24
C LYS A 95 -14.68 -33.86 1.43
N PHE A 96 -13.56 -33.24 1.03
CA PHE A 96 -13.42 -31.79 1.04
C PHE A 96 -14.44 -31.13 0.09
N ARG A 97 -15.10 -30.11 0.61
CA ARG A 97 -16.07 -29.32 -0.15
C ARG A 97 -15.44 -28.03 -0.63
N ILE A 98 -14.66 -28.12 -1.69
CA ILE A 98 -13.99 -26.95 -2.28
C ILE A 98 -15.06 -26.03 -2.90
N PRO A 99 -15.03 -24.70 -2.61
CA PRO A 99 -15.92 -23.73 -3.25
C PRO A 99 -15.75 -23.72 -4.77
N ALA A 100 -16.86 -23.68 -5.50
CA ALA A 100 -16.80 -23.54 -6.95
C ALA A 100 -16.11 -22.20 -7.33
N GLY A 101 -15.33 -22.20 -8.41
CA GLY A 101 -14.66 -20.98 -8.86
C GLY A 101 -15.61 -19.82 -9.16
N SER A 102 -16.85 -20.11 -9.58
CA SER A 102 -17.91 -19.09 -9.72
C SER A 102 -18.30 -18.46 -8.38
N THR A 103 -18.30 -19.23 -7.28
CA THR A 103 -18.56 -18.71 -5.93
C THR A 103 -17.45 -17.75 -5.49
N VAL A 104 -16.19 -18.14 -5.70
CA VAL A 104 -15.03 -17.28 -5.40
C VAL A 104 -15.08 -16.01 -6.25
N HIS A 105 -15.33 -16.16 -7.56
CA HIS A 105 -15.45 -15.01 -8.47
C HIS A 105 -16.58 -14.05 -8.06
N HIS A 106 -17.76 -14.56 -7.73
CA HIS A 106 -18.89 -13.75 -7.29
C HIS A 106 -18.57 -13.01 -5.97
N PHE A 107 -17.93 -13.68 -5.03
CA PHE A 107 -17.51 -13.06 -3.78
C PHE A 107 -16.57 -11.88 -4.04
N VAL A 108 -15.48 -12.08 -4.77
CA VAL A 108 -14.47 -11.02 -4.94
C VAL A 108 -14.91 -9.92 -5.90
N LYS A 109 -15.66 -10.24 -6.95
CA LYS A 109 -16.05 -9.27 -8.00
C LYS A 109 -17.35 -8.55 -7.71
N THR A 110 -18.34 -9.27 -7.19
CA THR A 110 -19.70 -8.73 -7.05
C THR A 110 -19.97 -8.27 -5.62
N ARG A 111 -19.49 -9.04 -4.62
CA ARG A 111 -19.75 -8.73 -3.23
C ARG A 111 -18.74 -7.70 -2.69
N LEU A 112 -17.45 -7.93 -2.86
CA LEU A 112 -16.41 -6.99 -2.41
C LEU A 112 -16.19 -5.87 -3.42
N GLY A 113 -15.93 -6.19 -4.68
CA GLY A 113 -15.58 -5.20 -5.71
C GLY A 113 -14.32 -4.40 -5.37
N VAL A 114 -14.17 -3.24 -5.98
CA VAL A 114 -13.06 -2.30 -5.70
C VAL A 114 -13.14 -1.76 -4.27
N GLU A 115 -14.34 -1.39 -3.82
CA GLU A 115 -14.56 -0.86 -2.47
C GLU A 115 -14.11 -1.85 -1.38
N GLY A 116 -14.56 -3.10 -1.45
CA GLY A 116 -14.18 -4.12 -0.48
C GLY A 116 -12.69 -4.42 -0.45
N PHE A 117 -12.02 -4.37 -1.59
CA PHE A 117 -10.56 -4.53 -1.62
C PHE A 117 -9.82 -3.30 -1.10
N ASN A 118 -10.35 -2.09 -1.25
CA ASN A 118 -9.81 -0.90 -0.59
C ASN A 118 -9.94 -1.00 0.94
N ASP A 119 -11.08 -1.48 1.45
CA ASP A 119 -11.25 -1.72 2.88
C ASP A 119 -10.26 -2.78 3.41
N ILE A 120 -10.06 -3.86 2.67
CA ILE A 120 -9.10 -4.92 3.02
C ILE A 120 -7.67 -4.35 3.01
N MET A 121 -7.31 -3.57 1.99
CA MET A 121 -6.02 -2.88 1.91
C MET A 121 -5.78 -1.99 3.13
N ALA A 122 -6.77 -1.18 3.50
CA ALA A 122 -6.70 -0.30 4.66
C ALA A 122 -6.55 -1.08 5.99
N TYR A 123 -7.29 -2.18 6.13
CA TYR A 123 -7.15 -3.09 7.28
C TYR A 123 -5.74 -3.68 7.36
N LEU A 124 -5.23 -4.21 6.24
CA LEU A 124 -3.91 -4.82 6.19
C LEU A 124 -2.80 -3.80 6.44
N ALA A 125 -2.93 -2.57 5.96
CA ALA A 125 -2.00 -1.51 6.25
C ALA A 125 -1.86 -1.27 7.77
N LYS A 126 -2.99 -1.22 8.49
CA LYS A 126 -2.99 -1.10 9.96
C LYS A 126 -2.34 -2.30 10.65
N GLU A 127 -2.63 -3.51 10.18
CA GLU A 127 -2.05 -4.71 10.78
C GLU A 127 -0.54 -4.81 10.52
N ILE A 128 -0.10 -4.52 9.30
CA ILE A 128 1.34 -4.50 8.93
C ILE A 128 2.08 -3.45 9.76
N ARG A 129 1.50 -2.25 9.93
CA ARG A 129 2.10 -1.15 10.72
C ARG A 129 2.46 -1.56 12.15
N LYS A 130 1.68 -2.45 12.76
CA LYS A 130 1.95 -2.94 14.14
C LYS A 130 3.28 -3.70 14.27
N PHE A 131 3.78 -4.26 13.18
CA PHE A 131 5.03 -5.04 13.17
C PHE A 131 6.23 -4.24 12.66
N LEU A 132 5.99 -3.14 11.96
CA LEU A 132 7.03 -2.31 11.40
C LEU A 132 7.18 -1.05 12.24
N PRO A 133 8.25 -0.94 13.04
CA PRO A 133 8.52 0.25 13.83
C PRO A 133 9.02 1.42 12.99
N ASP A 134 9.30 1.17 11.69
CA ASP A 134 9.87 2.18 10.80
C ASP A 134 8.98 3.42 10.71
N GLU A 135 9.57 4.56 10.96
CA GLU A 135 8.94 5.88 10.94
C GLU A 135 9.10 6.57 9.57
N VAL A 136 9.66 5.82 8.60
CA VAL A 136 10.01 6.30 7.27
C VAL A 136 9.05 5.79 6.22
N GLY A 137 8.31 6.71 5.61
CA GLY A 137 7.45 6.44 4.46
C GLY A 137 8.13 6.74 3.12
N ILE A 138 7.84 5.96 2.07
CA ILE A 138 8.29 6.22 0.71
C ILE A 138 7.06 6.27 -0.21
N ILE A 139 6.90 7.36 -0.94
CA ILE A 139 5.85 7.51 -1.95
C ILE A 139 6.48 7.38 -3.34
N ASP A 140 6.02 6.40 -4.09
CA ASP A 140 6.46 6.21 -5.47
C ASP A 140 5.32 5.72 -6.36
N SER A 141 5.47 5.87 -7.68
CA SER A 141 4.52 5.38 -8.67
C SER A 141 5.13 4.29 -9.53
N THR A 142 4.32 3.28 -9.87
CA THR A 142 4.77 2.22 -10.76
C THR A 142 3.83 2.07 -11.96
N PRO A 143 4.39 1.94 -13.19
CA PRO A 143 3.59 1.71 -14.38
C PRO A 143 3.03 0.28 -14.41
N ASN A 144 1.75 0.17 -14.76
CA ASN A 144 1.08 -1.08 -15.03
C ASN A 144 0.77 -1.15 -16.53
N GLU A 145 1.56 -1.89 -17.27
CA GLU A 145 1.41 -2.00 -18.72
C GLU A 145 0.02 -2.52 -19.09
N ALA A 146 -0.60 -1.86 -20.05
CA ALA A 146 -1.87 -2.26 -20.62
C ALA A 146 -1.67 -2.80 -22.05
N SER A 147 -2.62 -3.62 -22.51
CA SER A 147 -2.61 -4.06 -23.90
C SER A 147 -2.66 -2.86 -24.85
N ARG A 148 -1.92 -2.90 -25.94
CA ARG A 148 -1.99 -1.88 -27.00
C ARG A 148 -3.41 -1.68 -27.57
N TYR A 149 -4.26 -2.68 -27.44
CA TYR A 149 -5.66 -2.68 -27.88
C TYR A 149 -6.63 -2.22 -26.78
N ASP A 150 -6.12 -1.84 -25.60
CA ASP A 150 -6.96 -1.34 -24.54
C ASP A 150 -7.50 0.05 -24.90
N PRO A 151 -8.82 0.21 -25.06
CA PRO A 151 -9.41 1.50 -25.43
C PRO A 151 -9.42 2.52 -24.29
N PHE A 152 -9.23 2.06 -23.04
CA PHE A 152 -9.29 2.91 -21.84
C PHE A 152 -7.90 3.30 -21.32
N ALA A 153 -6.86 2.57 -21.70
CA ALA A 153 -5.50 2.89 -21.30
C ALA A 153 -4.93 4.03 -22.14
N ASN A 154 -4.38 5.02 -21.48
CA ASN A 154 -3.72 6.14 -22.13
C ASN A 154 -2.27 5.80 -22.48
N PHE A 155 -1.79 6.32 -23.61
CA PHE A 155 -0.40 6.21 -24.00
C PHE A 155 0.43 7.18 -23.16
N ASN A 156 1.46 6.67 -22.50
CA ASN A 156 2.41 7.50 -21.77
C ASN A 156 3.66 7.73 -22.64
N PRO A 157 3.97 8.98 -23.02
CA PRO A 157 5.10 9.28 -23.92
C PRO A 157 6.46 9.02 -23.27
N HIS A 158 6.60 9.12 -21.95
CA HIS A 158 7.84 8.84 -21.23
C HIS A 158 8.19 7.35 -21.29
N TYR A 159 7.22 6.48 -20.96
CA TYR A 159 7.40 5.02 -21.00
C TYR A 159 7.19 4.42 -22.40
N ARG A 160 6.61 5.16 -23.34
CA ARG A 160 6.26 4.73 -24.71
C ARG A 160 5.32 3.51 -24.76
N ILE A 161 4.47 3.36 -23.79
CA ILE A 161 3.49 2.27 -23.68
C ILE A 161 2.12 2.82 -23.30
N LYS A 162 1.06 2.05 -23.59
CA LYS A 162 -0.25 2.23 -22.93
C LYS A 162 -0.20 1.65 -21.54
N MET A 163 -0.62 2.41 -20.54
CA MET A 163 -0.47 2.01 -19.16
C MET A 163 -1.52 2.65 -18.23
N TYR A 164 -1.58 2.11 -17.04
CA TYR A 164 -2.12 2.73 -15.83
C TYR A 164 -0.98 2.96 -14.85
N LYS A 165 -1.22 3.73 -13.80
CA LYS A 165 -0.26 3.89 -12.70
C LYS A 165 -0.86 3.46 -11.38
N SER A 166 -0.03 2.94 -10.50
CA SER A 166 -0.31 2.77 -9.10
C SER A 166 0.61 3.70 -8.31
N HIS A 167 0.03 4.60 -7.53
CA HIS A 167 0.76 5.46 -6.59
C HIS A 167 0.72 4.76 -5.25
N ILE A 168 1.88 4.48 -4.67
CA ILE A 168 2.00 3.58 -3.52
C ILE A 168 2.75 4.30 -2.40
N LEU A 169 2.22 4.20 -1.19
CA LEU A 169 2.94 4.51 0.04
C LEU A 169 3.51 3.22 0.60
N HIS A 170 4.82 3.19 0.76
CA HIS A 170 5.58 2.11 1.37
C HIS A 170 6.05 2.49 2.77
N LEU A 171 6.23 1.48 3.61
CA LEU A 171 6.95 1.56 4.87
C LEU A 171 8.08 0.54 4.80
N GLY A 172 9.32 1.02 4.60
CA GLY A 172 10.40 0.14 4.17
C GLY A 172 10.00 -0.66 2.91
N ASP A 173 10.12 -1.97 2.99
CA ASP A 173 9.77 -2.89 1.89
C ASP A 173 8.28 -3.26 1.82
N ALA A 174 7.44 -2.76 2.73
CA ALA A 174 6.03 -3.11 2.79
C ALA A 174 5.15 -2.05 2.12
N PRO A 175 4.45 -2.35 1.02
CA PRO A 175 3.46 -1.45 0.45
C PRO A 175 2.21 -1.42 1.33
N LEU A 176 1.84 -0.21 1.80
CA LEU A 176 0.72 -0.04 2.71
C LEU A 176 -0.55 0.43 2.03
N LEU A 177 -0.46 1.45 1.19
CA LEU A 177 -1.61 2.05 0.54
C LEU A 177 -1.34 2.26 -0.94
N MET A 178 -2.37 2.17 -1.75
CA MET A 178 -2.30 2.38 -3.18
C MET A 178 -3.49 3.23 -3.67
N VAL A 179 -3.21 4.12 -4.61
CA VAL A 179 -4.21 4.82 -5.41
C VAL A 179 -3.95 4.53 -6.88
N PHE A 180 -5.00 4.13 -7.59
CA PHE A 180 -4.96 3.84 -9.02
C PHE A 180 -5.20 5.09 -9.86
N SER A 181 -4.50 5.22 -10.99
CA SER A 181 -4.71 6.30 -11.94
C SER A 181 -4.52 5.87 -13.39
N ASP A 182 -4.99 6.70 -14.30
CA ASP A 182 -4.64 6.59 -15.71
C ASP A 182 -3.15 6.87 -15.93
N GLY A 183 -2.56 6.22 -16.94
CA GLY A 183 -1.13 6.28 -17.21
C GLY A 183 -0.59 7.66 -17.64
N ASN A 184 -1.45 8.59 -18.03
CA ASN A 184 -1.07 9.93 -18.47
C ASN A 184 -1.42 11.03 -17.44
N CYS A 185 -1.91 10.66 -16.26
CA CYS A 185 -2.22 11.62 -15.22
C CYS A 185 -0.96 12.08 -14.47
N SER A 186 -1.01 13.31 -13.99
CA SER A 186 0.05 13.85 -13.13
C SER A 186 0.07 13.13 -11.79
N ASP A 187 1.24 12.73 -11.34
CA ASP A 187 1.44 12.04 -10.07
C ASP A 187 0.99 12.90 -8.88
N MET A 188 1.14 14.23 -8.99
CA MET A 188 0.69 15.18 -7.98
C MET A 188 -0.83 15.14 -7.70
N THR A 189 -1.65 14.78 -8.69
CA THR A 189 -3.11 14.71 -8.51
C THR A 189 -3.50 13.53 -7.62
N TYR A 190 -2.78 12.41 -7.72
CA TYR A 190 -3.13 11.16 -7.06
C TYR A 190 -2.39 10.93 -5.74
N VAL A 191 -1.29 11.63 -5.50
CA VAL A 191 -0.61 11.58 -4.21
C VAL A 191 -1.43 12.25 -3.09
N ARG A 192 -2.21 13.28 -3.41
CA ARG A 192 -3.06 13.95 -2.41
C ARG A 192 -4.06 13.00 -1.72
N PRO A 193 -4.91 12.25 -2.45
CA PRO A 193 -5.77 11.25 -1.82
C PRO A 193 -4.97 10.13 -1.14
N LEU A 194 -3.79 9.80 -1.62
CA LEU A 194 -2.92 8.82 -0.96
C LEU A 194 -2.48 9.31 0.43
N ILE A 195 -2.02 10.57 0.53
CA ILE A 195 -1.63 11.21 1.79
C ILE A 195 -2.84 11.31 2.72
N ALA A 196 -3.99 11.76 2.23
CA ALA A 196 -5.21 11.89 3.03
C ALA A 196 -5.69 10.52 3.59
N ASN A 197 -5.59 9.45 2.80
CA ASN A 197 -5.88 8.09 3.27
C ASN A 197 -4.84 7.62 4.31
N ALA A 198 -3.57 7.93 4.08
CA ALA A 198 -2.50 7.59 5.01
C ALA A 198 -2.70 8.27 6.36
N ALA A 199 -3.04 9.55 6.39
CA ALA A 199 -3.29 10.31 7.60
C ALA A 199 -4.41 9.71 8.50
N GLN A 200 -5.36 8.99 7.90
CA GLN A 200 -6.43 8.33 8.65
C GLN A 200 -6.03 6.95 9.21
N LEU A 201 -5.01 6.33 8.63
CA LEU A 201 -4.67 4.93 8.87
C LEU A 201 -3.33 4.74 9.56
N ILE A 202 -2.40 5.66 9.34
CA ILE A 202 -1.00 5.56 9.74
C ILE A 202 -0.66 6.85 10.47
N SER A 203 -0.44 6.78 11.77
CA SER A 203 0.13 7.86 12.57
C SER A 203 1.64 7.61 12.73
N ASP A 204 2.35 8.66 13.12
CA ASP A 204 3.73 8.59 13.60
C ASP A 204 4.77 8.22 12.51
N LEU A 205 4.66 8.83 11.33
CA LEU A 205 5.76 8.89 10.38
C LEU A 205 6.64 10.11 10.70
N ASP A 206 7.95 9.92 10.80
CA ASP A 206 8.90 11.02 10.99
C ASP A 206 9.31 11.63 9.65
N GLU A 207 9.48 10.80 8.63
CA GLU A 207 10.01 11.18 7.34
C GLU A 207 9.21 10.54 6.19
N VAL A 208 9.02 11.29 5.11
CA VAL A 208 8.41 10.77 3.88
C VAL A 208 9.25 11.19 2.68
N TYR A 209 9.71 10.20 1.94
CA TYR A 209 10.53 10.36 0.73
C TYR A 209 9.69 10.21 -0.54
N ALA A 210 9.93 11.07 -1.54
CA ALA A 210 9.29 10.96 -2.85
C ALA A 210 10.18 11.53 -3.96
N ASP A 211 9.92 11.14 -5.22
CA ASP A 211 10.72 11.62 -6.34
C ASP A 211 10.37 13.06 -6.77
N ALA A 212 11.18 13.62 -7.68
CA ALA A 212 10.99 14.96 -8.22
C ALA A 212 9.64 15.16 -8.95
N GLY A 213 8.98 14.09 -9.37
CA GLY A 213 7.63 14.13 -9.94
C GLY A 213 6.60 14.68 -8.97
N TYR A 214 6.86 14.51 -7.67
CA TYR A 214 6.01 14.99 -6.57
C TYR A 214 6.41 16.37 -6.04
N ASP A 215 7.47 17.00 -6.56
CA ASP A 215 7.93 18.32 -6.10
C ASP A 215 6.90 19.41 -6.35
N SER A 216 6.16 19.73 -5.29
CA SER A 216 5.16 20.78 -5.23
C SER A 216 5.05 21.30 -3.79
N PHE A 217 5.01 22.61 -3.61
CA PHE A 217 4.85 23.21 -2.29
C PHE A 217 3.63 22.68 -1.54
N GLU A 218 2.55 22.42 -2.26
CA GLU A 218 1.33 21.87 -1.66
C GLU A 218 1.56 20.46 -1.11
N ILE A 219 2.29 19.60 -1.81
CA ILE A 219 2.60 18.23 -1.34
C ILE A 219 3.55 18.26 -0.17
N HIS A 220 4.61 19.08 -0.19
CA HIS A 220 5.48 19.27 0.98
C HIS A 220 4.67 19.68 2.21
N SER A 221 3.78 20.66 2.07
CA SER A 221 2.96 21.13 3.18
C SER A 221 1.93 20.10 3.64
N GLN A 222 1.36 19.31 2.74
CA GLN A 222 0.37 18.29 3.05
C GLN A 222 1.00 17.12 3.82
N ILE A 223 2.16 16.62 3.40
CA ILE A 223 2.91 15.59 4.13
C ILE A 223 3.20 16.06 5.55
N TRP A 224 3.74 17.25 5.69
CA TRP A 224 4.09 17.81 6.99
C TRP A 224 2.87 17.97 7.91
N TYR A 225 1.75 18.50 7.39
CA TYR A 225 0.58 18.81 8.21
C TYR A 225 -0.30 17.59 8.49
N GLU A 226 -0.57 16.77 7.47
CA GLU A 226 -1.51 15.65 7.57
C GLU A 226 -0.88 14.37 8.11
N LEU A 227 0.40 14.09 7.76
CA LEU A 227 1.13 12.91 8.26
C LEU A 227 2.01 13.21 9.48
N GLY A 228 2.25 14.49 9.79
CA GLY A 228 3.19 14.87 10.83
C GLY A 228 4.67 14.65 10.45
N ALA A 229 4.95 14.23 9.22
CA ALA A 229 6.24 13.80 8.74
C ALA A 229 7.03 14.91 8.04
N HIS A 230 8.35 14.85 8.11
CA HIS A 230 9.20 15.73 7.30
C HIS A 230 9.25 15.23 5.84
N PRO A 231 8.89 16.07 4.83
CA PRO A 231 8.91 15.66 3.43
C PRO A 231 10.32 15.77 2.83
N TYR A 232 10.94 14.67 2.44
CA TYR A 232 12.16 14.61 1.65
C TYR A 232 11.81 14.33 0.20
N ILE A 233 11.55 15.37 -0.58
CA ILE A 233 11.19 15.27 -1.99
C ILE A 233 12.31 15.88 -2.82
N ASP A 234 12.81 15.14 -3.80
CA ASP A 234 13.78 15.65 -4.75
C ASP A 234 13.16 16.79 -5.58
N TRP A 235 13.97 17.69 -6.08
CA TRP A 235 13.50 18.86 -6.82
C TRP A 235 13.66 18.70 -8.34
N LYS A 236 12.79 19.35 -9.07
CA LYS A 236 12.88 19.39 -10.52
C LYS A 236 14.11 20.17 -10.97
N GLU A 237 14.75 19.76 -12.07
CA GLU A 237 15.95 20.44 -12.64
C GLU A 237 15.75 21.94 -12.85
N ASN A 238 14.54 22.38 -13.15
CA ASN A 238 14.20 23.80 -13.36
C ASN A 238 13.67 24.50 -12.11
N ALA A 239 13.84 23.90 -10.96
CA ALA A 239 13.36 24.44 -9.70
C ALA A 239 14.12 25.71 -9.32
N VAL A 240 13.39 26.77 -9.01
CA VAL A 240 14.00 27.99 -8.46
C VAL A 240 14.32 27.75 -7.00
N ILE A 241 15.62 27.76 -6.69
CA ILE A 241 16.15 27.60 -5.34
C ILE A 241 16.44 28.99 -4.79
N ASN A 242 15.73 29.39 -3.74
CA ASN A 242 16.01 30.63 -3.02
C ASN A 242 15.77 30.42 -1.52
N PRO A 243 16.71 29.81 -0.79
CA PRO A 243 16.59 29.58 0.64
C PRO A 243 16.70 30.88 1.44
N GLU A 244 17.39 31.89 0.92
CA GLU A 244 17.56 33.17 1.60
C GLU A 244 16.22 33.91 1.76
N GLY A 245 16.00 34.52 2.89
CA GLY A 245 14.77 35.24 3.18
C GLY A 245 13.52 34.39 3.43
N THR A 246 13.65 33.07 3.50
CA THR A 246 12.48 32.19 3.72
C THR A 246 11.87 32.39 5.11
N ILE A 247 12.68 32.51 6.15
CA ILE A 247 12.22 32.77 7.53
C ILE A 247 11.60 34.18 7.62
N GLU A 248 12.18 35.18 6.99
CA GLU A 248 11.64 36.54 6.96
C GLU A 248 10.28 36.59 6.26
N ARG A 249 10.11 35.83 5.19
CA ARG A 249 8.79 35.67 4.51
C ARG A 249 7.76 35.01 5.41
N ILE A 250 8.11 33.94 6.14
CA ILE A 250 7.23 33.31 7.11
C ILE A 250 6.80 34.33 8.17
N ASN A 251 7.74 35.03 8.75
CA ASN A 251 7.46 36.09 9.74
C ASN A 251 6.59 37.21 9.15
N HIS A 252 6.84 37.64 7.91
CA HIS A 252 6.02 38.66 7.24
C HIS A 252 4.56 38.19 7.09
N TRP A 253 4.34 36.96 6.64
CA TRP A 253 2.99 36.41 6.44
C TRP A 253 2.26 36.16 7.75
N VAL A 254 2.98 35.71 8.79
CA VAL A 254 2.43 35.53 10.12
C VAL A 254 2.00 36.90 10.69
N ASN A 255 2.85 37.90 10.61
CA ASN A 255 2.53 39.26 11.07
C ASN A 255 1.34 39.88 10.34
N LYS A 256 1.22 39.63 9.01
CA LYS A 256 0.12 40.13 8.20
C LYS A 256 -1.21 39.42 8.47
N GLY A 257 -1.18 38.14 8.80
CA GLY A 257 -2.36 37.30 9.05
C GLY A 257 -2.83 37.33 10.51
N TRP A 258 -1.92 37.56 11.42
CA TRP A 258 -2.18 37.51 12.88
C TRP A 258 -2.73 38.84 13.41
N LYS A 259 -3.92 39.19 12.96
CA LYS A 259 -4.55 40.50 13.31
C LYS A 259 -4.84 40.68 14.78
N ASN A 260 -4.74 39.64 15.61
CA ASN A 260 -5.12 39.65 17.03
C ASN A 260 -3.97 39.32 18.00
N GLY A 261 -2.73 39.71 17.70
CA GLY A 261 -1.65 39.65 18.69
C GLY A 261 -0.99 38.27 18.86
N GLY A 262 -0.92 37.47 17.80
CA GLY A 262 -0.10 36.26 17.80
C GLY A 262 1.36 36.62 18.12
N ASP A 263 2.00 35.79 18.93
CA ASP A 263 3.37 36.01 19.37
C ASP A 263 4.35 35.84 18.18
N VAL A 264 5.00 36.93 17.81
CA VAL A 264 6.05 36.91 16.76
C VAL A 264 7.22 36.00 17.17
N HIS A 265 7.34 35.70 18.45
CA HIS A 265 8.37 34.82 19.03
C HIS A 265 7.91 33.37 19.13
N ALA A 266 6.67 33.02 18.64
CA ALA A 266 6.21 31.66 18.62
C ALA A 266 7.20 30.72 17.86
N PRO A 267 7.31 29.46 18.27
CA PRO A 267 8.10 28.48 17.55
C PRO A 267 7.72 28.39 16.05
N ILE A 268 8.69 28.04 15.20
CA ILE A 268 8.47 28.00 13.75
C ILE A 268 7.33 27.05 13.38
N GLU A 269 7.20 25.93 14.08
CA GLU A 269 6.13 24.94 13.85
C GLU A 269 4.73 25.53 14.05
N GLU A 270 4.51 26.31 15.10
CA GLU A 270 3.24 26.99 15.33
C GLU A 270 2.92 27.99 14.22
N LYS A 271 3.93 28.71 13.74
CA LYS A 271 3.80 29.64 12.62
C LYS A 271 3.44 28.92 11.33
N LEU A 272 4.06 27.79 11.05
CA LEU A 272 3.78 26.98 9.88
C LEU A 272 2.37 26.39 9.96
N ARG A 273 1.94 25.88 11.12
CA ARG A 273 0.59 25.37 11.34
C ARG A 273 -0.46 26.46 11.11
N PHE A 274 -0.26 27.64 11.67
CA PHE A 274 -1.13 28.80 11.44
C PHE A 274 -1.22 29.14 9.95
N LEU A 275 -0.10 29.16 9.23
CA LEU A 275 -0.09 29.44 7.78
C LEU A 275 -0.83 28.39 6.99
N TYR A 276 -0.66 27.11 7.30
CA TYR A 276 -1.38 26.01 6.65
C TYR A 276 -2.90 26.14 6.83
N GLU A 277 -3.36 26.33 8.08
CA GLU A 277 -4.77 26.46 8.46
C GLU A 277 -5.41 27.74 7.88
N SER A 278 -4.63 28.80 7.69
CA SER A 278 -5.07 30.04 7.04
C SER A 278 -5.08 29.96 5.50
N GLY A 279 -4.84 28.74 4.91
CA GLY A 279 -4.84 28.51 3.47
C GLY A 279 -3.57 28.91 2.73
N ARG A 280 -2.48 29.21 3.46
CA ARG A 280 -1.17 29.58 2.88
C ARG A 280 -0.24 28.38 2.78
N LYS A 281 -0.74 27.27 2.27
CA LYS A 281 -0.02 25.99 2.14
C LYS A 281 1.26 26.12 1.32
N ASP A 282 1.27 26.93 0.27
CA ASP A 282 2.45 27.14 -0.58
C ASP A 282 3.62 27.77 0.20
N GLN A 283 3.36 28.65 1.18
CA GLN A 283 4.41 29.26 1.99
C GLN A 283 5.05 28.23 2.91
N VAL A 284 4.24 27.35 3.49
CA VAL A 284 4.71 26.23 4.31
C VAL A 284 5.56 25.28 3.48
N GLY A 285 5.05 24.84 2.34
CA GLY A 285 5.78 23.94 1.46
C GLY A 285 7.08 24.52 0.92
N GLN A 286 7.09 25.81 0.57
CA GLN A 286 8.31 26.50 0.16
C GLN A 286 9.37 26.52 1.25
N PHE A 287 8.95 26.74 2.51
CA PHE A 287 9.85 26.71 3.65
C PHE A 287 10.48 25.32 3.84
N LEU A 288 9.63 24.26 3.88
CA LEU A 288 10.09 22.88 4.06
C LEU A 288 11.05 22.44 2.95
N ARG A 289 10.72 22.75 1.70
CA ARG A 289 11.58 22.47 0.55
C ARG A 289 12.93 23.18 0.67
N ASN A 290 12.94 24.45 1.09
CA ASN A 290 14.18 25.23 1.21
C ASN A 290 15.08 24.70 2.34
N ILE A 291 14.51 24.13 3.42
CA ILE A 291 15.28 23.41 4.45
C ILE A 291 16.02 22.25 3.81
N ASN A 292 15.32 21.39 3.04
CA ASN A 292 15.93 20.24 2.36
C ASN A 292 17.09 20.64 1.45
N LEU A 293 16.93 21.74 0.71
CA LEU A 293 17.97 22.27 -0.19
C LEU A 293 19.22 22.76 0.54
N THR A 294 19.10 23.08 1.83
CA THR A 294 20.22 23.54 2.67
C THR A 294 20.76 22.46 3.59
N ASP A 295 20.11 21.28 3.65
CA ASP A 295 20.58 20.13 4.44
C ASP A 295 21.72 19.41 3.69
N PRO A 296 22.96 19.46 4.20
CA PRO A 296 24.09 18.79 3.55
C PRO A 296 23.96 17.24 3.57
N SER A 297 23.10 16.69 4.42
CA SER A 297 22.84 15.26 4.50
C SER A 297 21.69 14.79 3.60
N PHE A 298 21.06 15.69 2.83
CA PHE A 298 19.91 15.35 1.99
C PHE A 298 20.19 14.18 1.04
N GLU A 299 21.28 14.24 0.30
CA GLU A 299 21.66 13.20 -0.67
C GLU A 299 21.85 11.81 -0.02
N GLU A 300 22.46 11.77 1.16
CA GLU A 300 22.67 10.53 1.90
C GLU A 300 21.33 9.94 2.38
N LYS A 301 20.49 10.76 2.98
CA LYS A 301 19.14 10.35 3.44
C LYS A 301 18.27 9.91 2.26
N TYR A 302 18.32 10.64 1.16
CA TYR A 302 17.46 10.40 0.00
C TYR A 302 17.71 9.06 -0.69
N GLN A 303 18.88 8.42 -0.49
CA GLN A 303 19.19 7.11 -1.05
C GLN A 303 18.20 6.01 -0.63
N ILE A 304 17.56 6.13 0.53
CA ILE A 304 16.56 5.16 1.03
C ILE A 304 15.37 5.01 0.09
N ARG A 305 15.07 6.04 -0.73
CA ARG A 305 14.00 5.98 -1.73
C ARG A 305 14.16 4.80 -2.70
N GLY A 306 15.40 4.40 -3.02
CA GLY A 306 15.67 3.29 -3.93
C GLY A 306 15.12 1.94 -3.49
N ASP A 307 14.76 1.78 -2.23
CA ASP A 307 14.26 0.50 -1.70
C ASP A 307 12.87 0.14 -2.22
N CYS A 308 12.01 1.13 -2.49
CA CYS A 308 10.67 0.88 -3.06
C CYS A 308 10.71 0.25 -4.46
N GLU A 309 11.75 0.50 -5.26
CA GLU A 309 11.89 -0.09 -6.60
C GLU A 309 12.05 -1.61 -6.55
N LYS A 310 12.75 -2.12 -5.53
CA LYS A 310 12.87 -3.56 -5.27
C LYS A 310 11.51 -4.19 -5.00
N THR A 311 10.71 -3.54 -4.17
CA THR A 311 9.35 -3.98 -3.84
C THR A 311 8.43 -3.98 -5.07
N HIS A 312 8.48 -2.95 -5.91
CA HIS A 312 7.73 -2.91 -7.16
C HIS A 312 8.10 -4.08 -8.08
N ASN A 313 9.38 -4.39 -8.21
CA ASN A 313 9.85 -5.52 -9.01
C ASN A 313 9.40 -6.85 -8.43
N HIS A 314 9.39 -7.02 -7.11
CA HIS A 314 8.89 -8.22 -6.44
C HIS A 314 7.39 -8.41 -6.71
N ILE A 315 6.56 -7.39 -6.47
CA ILE A 315 5.13 -7.46 -6.77
C ILE A 315 4.88 -7.88 -8.23
N LYS A 316 5.62 -7.29 -9.17
CA LYS A 316 5.49 -7.61 -10.61
C LYS A 316 5.97 -9.02 -10.94
N SER A 317 6.97 -9.56 -10.24
CA SER A 317 7.51 -10.90 -10.52
C SER A 317 6.62 -12.02 -9.98
N ILE A 318 6.04 -11.84 -8.79
CA ILE A 318 5.24 -12.85 -8.09
C ILE A 318 3.82 -12.86 -8.61
N VAL A 319 3.22 -11.70 -8.63
CA VAL A 319 1.85 -11.53 -9.08
C VAL A 319 1.88 -10.85 -10.43
N LYS A 320 1.82 -11.64 -11.49
CA LYS A 320 1.87 -11.10 -12.84
C LYS A 320 0.70 -10.13 -13.05
N PHE A 321 1.01 -8.84 -13.16
CA PHE A 321 0.02 -7.82 -13.51
C PHE A 321 -0.49 -8.08 -14.95
N ASP A 322 -1.48 -8.95 -15.10
CA ASP A 322 -2.12 -9.14 -16.38
C ASP A 322 -3.33 -8.21 -16.50
N VAL A 323 -3.08 -7.04 -17.08
CA VAL A 323 -4.10 -6.00 -17.28
C VAL A 323 -4.83 -6.16 -18.61
N ARG A 324 -4.78 -7.34 -19.24
CA ARG A 324 -5.40 -7.60 -20.55
C ARG A 324 -6.93 -7.56 -20.58
N LYS A 325 -7.59 -6.92 -19.61
CA LYS A 325 -9.04 -6.88 -19.51
C LYS A 325 -9.63 -5.62 -20.15
N THR A 326 -10.82 -5.77 -20.69
CA THR A 326 -11.49 -4.78 -21.55
C THR A 326 -12.31 -3.72 -20.82
N ARG A 327 -12.41 -3.77 -19.47
CA ARG A 327 -13.18 -2.79 -18.66
C ARG A 327 -12.27 -2.12 -17.65
N ALA A 328 -12.34 -0.78 -17.54
CA ALA A 328 -11.53 0.02 -16.63
C ALA A 328 -11.59 -0.47 -15.17
N GLU A 329 -12.80 -0.66 -14.62
CA GLU A 329 -13.01 -1.21 -13.27
C GLU A 329 -12.39 -2.60 -13.06
N SER A 330 -12.34 -3.42 -14.13
CA SER A 330 -11.71 -4.74 -14.04
C SER A 330 -10.20 -4.67 -13.93
N LYS A 331 -9.59 -3.57 -14.35
CA LYS A 331 -8.13 -3.36 -14.32
C LYS A 331 -7.71 -2.85 -12.96
N GLU A 332 -8.34 -1.81 -12.49
CA GLU A 332 -8.18 -1.32 -11.13
C GLU A 332 -8.35 -2.46 -10.12
N PHE A 333 -9.46 -3.20 -10.22
CA PHE A 333 -9.71 -4.36 -9.37
C PHE A 333 -8.58 -5.39 -9.40
N ASN A 334 -8.03 -5.73 -10.60
CA ASN A 334 -6.96 -6.73 -10.68
C ASN A 334 -5.65 -6.22 -10.07
N ILE A 335 -5.32 -4.96 -10.31
CA ILE A 335 -4.13 -4.34 -9.74
C ILE A 335 -4.27 -4.30 -8.21
N LEU A 336 -5.41 -3.86 -7.71
CA LEU A 336 -5.71 -3.81 -6.28
C LEU A 336 -5.71 -5.21 -5.64
N MET A 337 -6.27 -6.21 -6.31
CA MET A 337 -6.23 -7.60 -5.83
C MET A 337 -4.79 -8.13 -5.76
N ASN A 338 -3.94 -7.78 -6.72
CA ASN A 338 -2.52 -8.15 -6.69
C ASN A 338 -1.80 -7.49 -5.51
N PHE A 339 -2.08 -6.21 -5.30
CA PHE A 339 -1.53 -5.45 -4.19
C PHE A 339 -1.91 -6.05 -2.84
N VAL A 340 -3.20 -6.31 -2.63
CA VAL A 340 -3.72 -6.96 -1.41
C VAL A 340 -3.14 -8.37 -1.22
N SER A 341 -2.95 -9.12 -2.32
CA SER A 341 -2.28 -10.41 -2.25
C SER A 341 -0.87 -10.29 -1.68
N TYR A 342 -0.12 -9.30 -2.12
CA TYR A 342 1.23 -9.04 -1.62
C TYR A 342 1.22 -8.59 -0.16
N GLN A 343 0.31 -7.71 0.24
CA GLN A 343 0.15 -7.30 1.64
C GLN A 343 -0.14 -8.48 2.58
N LEU A 344 -1.01 -9.40 2.17
CA LEU A 344 -1.32 -10.58 2.96
C LEU A 344 -0.12 -11.50 3.11
N LEU A 345 0.72 -11.58 2.08
CA LEU A 345 1.96 -12.33 2.15
C LEU A 345 2.95 -11.69 3.13
N ILE A 346 3.10 -10.36 3.08
CA ILE A 346 3.93 -9.64 4.05
C ILE A 346 3.41 -9.83 5.46
N LEU A 347 2.11 -9.64 5.68
CA LEU A 347 1.51 -9.81 7.00
C LEU A 347 1.74 -11.22 7.55
N ALA A 348 1.57 -12.26 6.72
CA ALA A 348 1.84 -13.64 7.13
C ALA A 348 3.30 -13.84 7.56
N ARG A 349 4.25 -13.24 6.85
CA ARG A 349 5.67 -13.29 7.24
C ARG A 349 5.91 -12.57 8.58
N LEU A 350 5.41 -11.34 8.71
CA LEU A 350 5.58 -10.54 9.92
C LEU A 350 4.95 -11.22 11.16
N GLN A 351 3.76 -11.79 11.03
CA GLN A 351 3.12 -12.54 12.12
C GLN A 351 3.92 -13.78 12.54
N ASN A 352 4.72 -14.34 11.62
CA ASN A 352 5.62 -15.46 11.88
C ASN A 352 7.07 -15.02 12.15
N ARG A 353 7.31 -13.74 12.44
CA ARG A 353 8.64 -13.17 12.75
C ARG A 353 9.67 -13.35 11.63
N LEU A 354 9.21 -13.47 10.40
CA LEU A 354 10.09 -13.53 9.23
C LEU A 354 10.33 -12.13 8.68
N THR A 355 11.52 -11.90 8.13
CA THR A 355 11.80 -10.62 7.45
C THR A 355 10.86 -10.39 6.27
N PRO A 356 10.38 -9.16 6.04
CA PRO A 356 9.34 -8.92 5.04
C PRO A 356 9.72 -9.30 3.62
N VAL A 357 10.98 -9.28 3.21
CA VAL A 357 11.26 -8.94 1.83
C VAL A 357 12.00 -9.92 0.94
N HIS A 358 12.86 -10.76 1.39
CA HIS A 358 13.69 -11.52 0.44
C HIS A 358 13.16 -12.94 0.23
N GLY A 359 12.83 -13.32 -1.01
CA GLY A 359 12.57 -14.70 -1.41
C GLY A 359 11.14 -15.08 -1.76
N PHE A 360 10.25 -14.13 -2.09
CA PHE A 360 8.87 -14.47 -2.48
C PHE A 360 8.74 -15.27 -3.78
N ALA A 361 9.74 -15.26 -4.66
CA ALA A 361 9.76 -16.08 -5.87
C ALA A 361 9.75 -17.60 -5.59
N GLU A 362 10.00 -18.00 -4.35
CA GLU A 362 10.11 -19.40 -3.92
C GLU A 362 8.76 -20.00 -3.45
N TYR A 363 7.73 -19.16 -3.27
CA TYR A 363 6.39 -19.63 -2.88
C TYR A 363 5.56 -19.98 -4.12
N VAL A 364 5.59 -21.18 -4.56
CA VAL A 364 4.77 -21.67 -5.68
C VAL A 364 3.71 -22.64 -5.21
#